data_77a0f23b1fe7f125a9c2ddce86ac6ff1
#
_entry.id   77a0f23b1fe7f125a9c2ddce86ac6ff1
#
_cell.length_a   1.000
_cell.length_b   1.000
_cell.length_c   1.000
_cell.angle_alpha   90.00
_cell.angle_beta   90.00
_cell.angle_gamma   90.00
#
_symmetry.space_group_name_H-M   'P 1'
#
loop_
_entity.id
_entity.type
_entity.pdbx_description
1 polymer ?
#
loop_
_entity_poly.entity_id
_entity_poly.type
_entity_poly.pdbx_seq_one_letter_code
_entity_poly.pdbx_strand_id
1 'polypeptide(L)'
;KLASYISEASTRSVNQTPFLLDEPTTGLHFHDVKKLLIALRALVNLGASIVVVEHNLDLIAASDWIIDLGPEGGDGGGEVVCFGSPERISEETSSLTGYELLHFNRTHSDGSMMIDDDQPSSGIGELVPSAISIRNARENNLQGVSVNIPHQKMTVITGLSGSGKSSLAFDIIYGEGQRRYLESLNAYARQFIHIGKKPDVDAVYGIPPAVAI
;
A
#
# COMPACT_ATOMS: atom_id res chain seq x y z
N LYS A 1 -17.42 6.09 -5.25
CA LYS A 1 -17.07 4.76 -4.69
C LYS A 1 -16.38 4.90 -3.33
N LEU A 2 -15.27 5.69 -3.20
CA LEU A 2 -14.55 5.83 -1.93
C LEU A 2 -15.46 6.34 -0.79
N ALA A 3 -16.30 7.34 -1.04
CA ALA A 3 -17.23 7.89 -0.06
C ALA A 3 -18.29 6.87 0.43
N SER A 4 -18.72 5.93 -0.42
CA SER A 4 -19.62 4.85 0.00
C SER A 4 -18.89 3.84 0.90
N TYR A 5 -17.63 3.54 0.62
CA TYR A 5 -16.80 2.69 1.48
C TYR A 5 -16.52 3.33 2.86
N ILE A 6 -16.27 4.63 2.92
CA ILE A 6 -16.10 5.35 4.20
C ILE A 6 -17.40 5.27 5.03
N SER A 7 -18.58 5.40 4.39
CA SER A 7 -19.86 5.26 5.08
C SER A 7 -20.12 3.84 5.58
N GLU A 8 -19.77 2.81 4.82
CA GLU A 8 -19.89 1.42 5.22
C GLU A 8 -18.82 1.01 6.26
N ALA A 9 -17.62 1.58 6.14
CA ALA A 9 -16.52 1.37 7.08
C ALA A 9 -16.86 1.83 8.51
N SER A 10 -17.68 2.88 8.64
CA SER A 10 -18.17 3.35 9.95
C SER A 10 -19.12 2.35 10.63
N THR A 11 -19.65 1.36 9.92
CA THR A 11 -20.63 0.39 10.44
C THR A 11 -20.07 -1.04 10.59
N ARG A 12 -18.90 -1.32 10.03
CA ARG A 12 -18.22 -2.63 10.15
C ARG A 12 -16.82 -2.44 10.75
N SER A 13 -16.37 -3.45 11.48
CA SER A 13 -14.99 -3.50 11.99
C SER A 13 -14.00 -3.44 10.82
N VAL A 14 -13.55 -2.23 10.45
CA VAL A 14 -12.56 -1.96 9.39
C VAL A 14 -11.17 -2.39 9.83
N ASN A 15 -11.02 -2.66 11.13
CA ASN A 15 -9.79 -3.13 11.73
C ASN A 15 -9.37 -4.42 11.01
N GLN A 16 -8.31 -4.34 10.20
CA GLN A 16 -7.60 -5.41 9.52
C GLN A 16 -7.88 -5.63 8.01
N THR A 17 -8.75 -4.85 7.35
CA THR A 17 -8.91 -5.00 5.90
C THR A 17 -7.94 -4.06 5.16
N PRO A 18 -6.97 -4.55 4.37
CA PRO A 18 -6.17 -3.69 3.52
C PRO A 18 -6.97 -3.25 2.29
N PHE A 19 -6.93 -1.95 2.03
CA PHE A 19 -7.47 -1.32 0.82
C PHE A 19 -6.31 -1.11 -0.16
N LEU A 20 -6.46 -1.66 -1.37
CA LEU A 20 -5.49 -1.49 -2.44
C LEU A 20 -6.06 -0.56 -3.50
N LEU A 21 -5.31 0.47 -3.85
CA LEU A 21 -5.70 1.46 -4.86
C LEU A 21 -4.61 1.54 -5.94
N ASP A 22 -5.05 1.58 -7.20
CA ASP A 22 -4.17 1.72 -8.36
C ASP A 22 -4.31 3.11 -8.95
N GLU A 23 -3.25 3.91 -8.87
CA GLU A 23 -3.16 5.27 -9.39
C GLU A 23 -4.42 6.14 -9.13
N PRO A 24 -4.90 6.24 -7.89
CA PRO A 24 -6.15 6.92 -7.58
C PRO A 24 -6.14 8.42 -7.86
N THR A 25 -4.96 9.02 -8.10
CA THR A 25 -4.83 10.44 -8.46
C THR A 25 -4.95 10.69 -9.97
N THR A 26 -4.95 9.65 -10.79
CA THR A 26 -5.02 9.79 -12.25
C THR A 26 -6.26 10.55 -12.69
N GLY A 27 -6.07 11.65 -13.43
CA GLY A 27 -7.15 12.51 -13.91
C GLY A 27 -7.76 13.44 -12.87
N LEU A 28 -7.27 13.46 -11.63
CA LEU A 28 -7.72 14.38 -10.61
C LEU A 28 -7.03 15.75 -10.72
N HIS A 29 -7.80 16.82 -10.43
CA HIS A 29 -7.23 18.13 -10.22
C HIS A 29 -6.61 18.23 -8.82
N PHE A 30 -5.63 19.12 -8.62
CA PHE A 30 -4.94 19.35 -7.34
C PHE A 30 -5.88 19.41 -6.11
N HIS A 31 -6.98 20.15 -6.22
CA HIS A 31 -7.98 20.22 -5.14
C HIS A 31 -8.65 18.87 -4.80
N ASP A 32 -8.76 17.99 -5.77
CA ASP A 32 -9.40 16.68 -5.56
C ASP A 32 -8.41 15.67 -4.99
N VAL A 33 -7.12 15.81 -5.31
CA VAL A 33 -6.03 15.04 -4.64
C VAL A 33 -6.02 15.32 -3.14
N LYS A 34 -6.18 16.60 -2.73
CA LYS A 34 -6.29 16.95 -1.31
C LYS A 34 -7.49 16.30 -0.62
N LYS A 35 -8.65 16.28 -1.27
CA LYS A 35 -9.86 15.60 -0.73
C LYS A 35 -9.65 14.09 -0.62
N LEU A 36 -8.97 13.50 -1.61
CA LEU A 36 -8.60 12.10 -1.59
C LEU A 36 -7.70 11.79 -0.40
N LEU A 37 -6.65 12.58 -0.17
CA LEU A 37 -5.75 12.41 0.98
C LEU A 37 -6.47 12.48 2.32
N ILE A 38 -7.38 13.45 2.50
CA ILE A 38 -8.21 13.56 3.71
C ILE A 38 -9.04 12.29 3.90
N ALA A 39 -9.65 11.77 2.83
CA ALA A 39 -10.46 10.56 2.90
C ALA A 39 -9.63 9.31 3.24
N LEU A 40 -8.42 9.17 2.66
CA LEU A 40 -7.50 8.08 2.96
C LEU A 40 -7.02 8.14 4.41
N ARG A 41 -6.65 9.33 4.91
CA ARG A 41 -6.27 9.53 6.32
C ARG A 41 -7.41 9.20 7.28
N ALA A 42 -8.64 9.57 6.95
CA ALA A 42 -9.81 9.20 7.75
C ALA A 42 -9.97 7.67 7.86
N LEU A 43 -9.72 6.92 6.78
CA LEU A 43 -9.75 5.45 6.81
C LEU A 43 -8.61 4.87 7.67
N VAL A 44 -7.39 5.41 7.56
CA VAL A 44 -6.26 4.99 8.41
C VAL A 44 -6.57 5.22 9.87
N ASN A 45 -7.13 6.38 10.23
CA ASN A 45 -7.53 6.72 11.60
C ASN A 45 -8.65 5.81 12.15
N LEU A 46 -9.44 5.19 11.28
CA LEU A 46 -10.41 4.14 11.63
C LEU A 46 -9.77 2.74 11.74
N GLY A 47 -8.44 2.64 11.62
CA GLY A 47 -7.68 1.39 11.73
C GLY A 47 -7.50 0.62 10.43
N ALA A 48 -7.83 1.20 9.27
CA ALA A 48 -7.57 0.58 7.97
C ALA A 48 -6.07 0.58 7.63
N SER A 49 -5.63 -0.46 6.93
CA SER A 49 -4.34 -0.47 6.23
C SER A 49 -4.59 -0.07 4.77
N ILE A 50 -3.81 0.85 4.23
CA ILE A 50 -3.97 1.31 2.84
C ILE A 50 -2.67 1.05 2.09
N VAL A 51 -2.78 0.43 0.91
CA VAL A 51 -1.67 0.24 -0.03
C VAL A 51 -2.04 0.93 -1.33
N VAL A 52 -1.23 1.87 -1.76
CA VAL A 52 -1.47 2.66 -2.98
C VAL A 52 -0.31 2.48 -3.94
N VAL A 53 -0.59 2.13 -5.19
CA VAL A 53 0.37 2.24 -6.28
C VAL A 53 0.26 3.65 -6.84
N GLU A 54 1.31 4.46 -6.75
CA GLU A 54 1.28 5.88 -7.10
C GLU A 54 2.64 6.45 -7.49
N HIS A 55 2.59 7.57 -8.22
CA HIS A 55 3.73 8.40 -8.59
C HIS A 55 3.51 9.89 -8.27
N ASN A 56 2.35 10.27 -7.74
CA ASN A 56 2.04 11.63 -7.32
C ASN A 56 2.77 11.99 -6.02
N LEU A 57 3.61 13.04 -6.07
CA LEU A 57 4.47 13.44 -4.94
C LEU A 57 3.70 13.93 -3.72
N ASP A 58 2.54 14.58 -3.88
CA ASP A 58 1.70 14.99 -2.74
C ASP A 58 1.23 13.78 -1.94
N LEU A 59 0.85 12.70 -2.64
CA LEU A 59 0.39 11.47 -2.00
C LEU A 59 1.56 10.69 -1.40
N ILE A 60 2.69 10.61 -2.11
CA ILE A 60 3.92 9.95 -1.64
C ILE A 60 4.44 10.65 -0.37
N ALA A 61 4.54 11.99 -0.39
CA ALA A 61 5.00 12.77 0.77
C ALA A 61 4.05 12.66 1.98
N ALA A 62 2.74 12.49 1.73
CA ALA A 62 1.74 12.32 2.77
C ALA A 62 1.60 10.88 3.28
N SER A 63 2.38 9.91 2.79
CA SER A 63 2.30 8.51 3.23
C SER A 63 3.04 8.27 4.55
N ASP A 64 2.76 7.14 5.19
CA ASP A 64 3.48 6.70 6.40
C ASP A 64 4.67 5.81 6.06
N TRP A 65 4.59 5.13 4.89
CA TRP A 65 5.57 4.16 4.43
C TRP A 65 5.64 4.13 2.92
N ILE A 66 6.84 4.00 2.38
CA ILE A 66 7.09 3.91 0.94
C ILE A 66 7.84 2.60 0.66
N ILE A 67 7.51 1.96 -0.45
CA ILE A 67 8.27 0.86 -1.05
C ILE A 67 8.58 1.30 -2.48
N ASP A 68 9.86 1.54 -2.77
CA ASP A 68 10.31 1.96 -4.10
C ASP A 68 10.85 0.76 -4.87
N LEU A 69 10.25 0.48 -6.03
CA LEU A 69 10.59 -0.64 -6.90
C LEU A 69 11.34 -0.15 -8.13
N GLY A 70 12.36 -0.89 -8.52
CA GLY A 70 13.19 -0.56 -9.65
C GLY A 70 14.27 -1.62 -9.89
N PRO A 71 15.50 -1.20 -10.29
CA PRO A 71 15.86 0.19 -10.63
C PRO A 71 15.25 0.67 -11.96
N GLU A 72 14.86 -0.24 -12.85
CA GLU A 72 14.28 0.03 -14.16
C GLU A 72 12.87 -0.57 -14.30
N GLY A 73 12.33 -0.57 -15.51
CA GLY A 73 11.10 -1.29 -15.85
C GLY A 73 11.41 -2.60 -16.59
N GLY A 74 10.41 -3.49 -16.69
CA GLY A 74 10.54 -4.77 -17.38
C GLY A 74 11.55 -5.71 -16.72
N ASP A 75 12.40 -6.35 -17.48
CA ASP A 75 13.39 -7.33 -17.00
C ASP A 75 14.47 -6.70 -16.12
N GLY A 76 14.73 -5.40 -16.24
CA GLY A 76 15.64 -4.64 -15.37
C GLY A 76 15.00 -4.11 -14.11
N GLY A 77 13.72 -4.37 -13.89
CA GLY A 77 12.97 -3.98 -12.70
C GLY A 77 12.73 -5.14 -11.74
N GLY A 78 11.72 -5.00 -10.89
CA GLY A 78 11.26 -6.07 -10.01
C GLY A 78 12.08 -6.24 -8.74
N GLU A 79 12.99 -5.32 -8.44
CA GLU A 79 13.76 -5.29 -7.18
C GLU A 79 13.23 -4.19 -6.25
N VAL A 80 13.50 -4.33 -4.98
CA VAL A 80 13.28 -3.26 -4.00
C VAL A 80 14.52 -2.37 -3.97
N VAL A 81 14.38 -1.12 -4.44
CA VAL A 81 15.44 -0.11 -4.36
C VAL A 81 15.63 0.33 -2.91
N CYS A 82 14.53 0.73 -2.27
CA CYS A 82 14.52 1.12 -0.86
C CYS A 82 13.10 1.04 -0.28
N PHE A 83 12.99 1.12 1.04
CA PHE A 83 11.72 1.24 1.75
C PHE A 83 11.91 1.97 3.08
N GLY A 84 10.86 2.66 3.53
CA GLY A 84 10.89 3.42 4.79
C GLY A 84 9.88 4.54 4.82
N SER A 85 10.00 5.46 5.79
CA SER A 85 9.23 6.70 5.82
C SER A 85 9.65 7.65 4.68
N PRO A 86 8.80 8.62 4.30
CA PRO A 86 9.15 9.62 3.26
C PRO A 86 10.46 10.35 3.55
N GLU A 87 10.75 10.67 4.82
CA GLU A 87 11.99 11.34 5.22
C GLU A 87 13.21 10.47 4.89
N ARG A 88 13.15 9.18 5.27
CA ARG A 88 14.23 8.24 4.99
C ARG A 88 14.45 8.03 3.49
N ILE A 89 13.36 7.93 2.73
CA ILE A 89 13.44 7.77 1.28
C ILE A 89 14.05 9.00 0.62
N SER A 90 13.76 10.22 1.10
CA SER A 90 14.33 11.46 0.56
C SER A 90 15.85 11.59 0.75
N GLU A 91 16.44 10.80 1.66
CA GLU A 91 17.89 10.72 1.89
C GLU A 91 18.57 9.63 1.05
N GLU A 92 17.79 8.76 0.39
CA GLU A 92 18.31 7.62 -0.37
C GLU A 92 18.73 8.04 -1.79
N THR A 93 20.03 8.06 -2.03
CA THR A 93 20.62 8.55 -3.29
C THR A 93 20.41 7.61 -4.48
N SER A 94 20.10 6.34 -4.23
CA SER A 94 19.82 5.34 -5.27
C SER A 94 18.37 5.39 -5.78
N SER A 95 17.49 6.10 -5.08
CA SER A 95 16.06 6.19 -5.36
C SER A 95 15.74 7.45 -6.18
N LEU A 96 15.13 7.26 -7.36
CA LEU A 96 14.56 8.37 -8.13
C LEU A 96 13.41 9.04 -7.37
N THR A 97 12.56 8.25 -6.73
CA THR A 97 11.48 8.74 -5.86
C THR A 97 12.04 9.57 -4.71
N GLY A 98 13.16 9.13 -4.10
CA GLY A 98 13.84 9.88 -3.04
C GLY A 98 14.38 11.22 -3.52
N TYR A 99 15.01 11.25 -4.68
CA TYR A 99 15.48 12.48 -5.30
C TYR A 99 14.35 13.48 -5.54
N GLU A 100 13.24 13.04 -6.12
CA GLU A 100 12.06 13.87 -6.37
C GLU A 100 11.41 14.38 -5.08
N LEU A 101 11.29 13.52 -4.04
CA LEU A 101 10.79 13.92 -2.73
C LEU A 101 11.66 14.99 -2.06
N LEU A 102 12.98 14.85 -2.14
CA LEU A 102 13.90 15.84 -1.58
C LEU A 102 13.69 17.23 -2.22
N HIS A 103 13.52 17.27 -3.54
CA HIS A 103 13.25 18.50 -4.26
C HIS A 103 11.86 19.05 -3.98
N PHE A 104 10.84 18.20 -3.93
CA PHE A 104 9.46 18.53 -3.58
C PHE A 104 9.39 19.19 -2.19
N ASN A 105 10.01 18.60 -1.18
CA ASN A 105 10.04 19.11 0.19
C ASN A 105 10.72 20.48 0.29
N ARG A 106 11.81 20.70 -0.47
CA ARG A 106 12.51 21.99 -0.51
C ARG A 106 11.67 23.13 -1.12
N THR A 107 10.85 22.81 -2.12
CA THR A 107 10.01 23.82 -2.80
C THR A 107 8.72 24.12 -2.03
N HIS A 108 8.27 23.21 -1.17
CA HIS A 108 7.02 23.31 -0.40
C HIS A 108 7.23 23.64 1.09
N SER A 109 8.49 23.80 1.54
CA SER A 109 8.83 24.13 2.95
C SER A 109 8.30 25.49 3.42
N ASP A 110 7.87 26.37 2.52
CA ASP A 110 7.29 27.69 2.85
C ASP A 110 5.78 27.66 3.11
N GLY A 111 5.12 26.50 3.06
CA GLY A 111 3.69 26.35 3.30
C GLY A 111 3.35 25.02 3.97
N SER A 112 3.75 24.85 5.23
CA SER A 112 3.55 23.60 5.96
C SER A 112 2.10 23.17 6.00
N MET A 113 1.76 22.08 5.28
CA MET A 113 0.63 21.23 5.66
C MET A 113 1.11 20.22 6.71
N MET A 114 1.33 20.67 7.94
CA MET A 114 1.35 19.79 9.09
C MET A 114 -0.11 19.37 9.33
N ILE A 115 -0.45 18.14 9.00
CA ILE A 115 -1.59 17.48 9.62
C ILE A 115 -1.05 17.04 10.96
N ASP A 116 -1.45 17.74 12.04
CA ASP A 116 -1.11 17.38 13.40
C ASP A 116 -1.47 15.91 13.64
N ASP A 117 -0.44 15.10 13.82
CA ASP A 117 -0.56 13.69 14.19
C ASP A 117 -0.66 13.63 15.72
N ASP A 118 -1.90 13.74 16.21
CA ASP A 118 -2.21 13.43 17.61
C ASP A 118 -2.15 11.90 17.73
N GLN A 119 -1.06 11.38 18.28
CA GLN A 119 -0.81 9.97 18.54
C GLN A 119 -1.82 9.45 19.57
N PRO A 120 -2.64 8.45 19.28
CA PRO A 120 -3.24 7.65 20.34
C PRO A 120 -2.31 6.50 20.72
N SER A 121 -1.85 6.57 21.94
CA SER A 121 -1.10 5.58 22.68
C SER A 121 -1.78 4.20 22.77
N SER A 122 -0.96 3.15 22.62
CA SER A 122 -0.95 1.85 23.30
C SER A 122 -2.24 1.36 23.95
N GLY A 123 -2.86 0.37 23.31
CA GLY A 123 -3.76 -0.59 23.93
C GLY A 123 -3.17 -2.00 23.82
N ILE A 124 -3.00 -2.67 24.95
CA ILE A 124 -2.57 -4.06 25.08
C ILE A 124 -3.70 -4.95 24.53
N GLY A 125 -3.49 -5.64 23.45
CA GLY A 125 -4.43 -6.62 22.90
C GLY A 125 -3.76 -7.48 21.84
N GLU A 126 -3.94 -8.78 21.96
CA GLU A 126 -3.60 -9.89 21.06
C GLU A 126 -2.49 -9.65 20.01
N LEU A 127 -1.53 -10.58 19.91
CA LEU A 127 -0.43 -10.62 18.95
C LEU A 127 -0.92 -10.71 17.50
N VAL A 128 -1.56 -9.63 17.02
CA VAL A 128 -1.80 -9.43 15.59
C VAL A 128 -0.45 -9.07 14.97
N PRO A 129 -0.01 -9.72 13.88
CA PRO A 129 1.20 -9.32 13.19
C PRO A 129 1.18 -7.81 12.92
N SER A 130 2.21 -7.09 13.32
CA SER A 130 2.28 -5.64 13.13
C SER A 130 2.43 -5.21 11.66
N ALA A 131 2.57 -6.18 10.75
CA ALA A 131 2.76 -5.95 9.32
C ALA A 131 2.33 -7.15 8.47
N ILE A 132 1.99 -6.90 7.21
CA ILE A 132 1.96 -7.91 6.15
C ILE A 132 3.42 -8.18 5.77
N SER A 133 3.87 -9.42 5.91
CA SER A 133 5.24 -9.81 5.60
C SER A 133 5.28 -10.67 4.34
N ILE A 134 5.90 -10.19 3.28
CA ILE A 134 6.08 -10.89 2.01
C ILE A 134 7.52 -11.40 1.94
N ARG A 135 7.72 -12.64 1.49
CA ARG A 135 9.01 -13.27 1.36
C ARG A 135 9.18 -13.86 -0.03
N ASN A 136 10.20 -13.35 -0.73
CA ASN A 136 10.70 -13.90 -2.00
C ASN A 136 9.60 -13.99 -3.08
N ALA A 137 8.92 -12.87 -3.37
CA ALA A 137 7.90 -12.78 -4.42
C ALA A 137 8.57 -12.71 -5.80
N ARG A 138 8.12 -13.57 -6.72
CA ARG A 138 8.68 -13.75 -8.09
C ARG A 138 7.60 -13.70 -9.17
N GLU A 139 6.40 -13.22 -8.85
CA GLU A 139 5.33 -13.12 -9.84
C GLU A 139 5.69 -12.07 -10.89
N ASN A 140 5.42 -12.40 -12.17
CA ASN A 140 5.76 -11.61 -13.34
C ASN A 140 7.27 -11.24 -13.38
N ASN A 141 7.60 -9.96 -13.28
CA ASN A 141 8.99 -9.49 -13.30
C ASN A 141 9.61 -9.27 -11.92
N LEU A 142 8.93 -9.64 -10.83
CA LEU A 142 9.50 -9.50 -9.49
C LEU A 142 10.70 -10.44 -9.28
N GLN A 143 11.79 -9.93 -8.76
CA GLN A 143 13.07 -10.64 -8.59
C GLN A 143 13.32 -11.01 -7.11
N GLY A 144 12.41 -11.81 -6.53
CA GLY A 144 12.58 -12.28 -5.15
C GLY A 144 12.30 -11.20 -4.10
N VAL A 145 11.32 -10.33 -4.35
CA VAL A 145 10.97 -9.22 -3.47
C VAL A 145 10.56 -9.69 -2.08
N SER A 146 11.21 -9.13 -1.06
CA SER A 146 10.89 -9.36 0.35
C SER A 146 10.70 -8.03 1.07
N VAL A 147 9.47 -7.76 1.53
CA VAL A 147 9.09 -6.50 2.17
C VAL A 147 8.13 -6.72 3.33
N ASN A 148 8.08 -5.74 4.23
CA ASN A 148 7.08 -5.65 5.28
C ASN A 148 6.23 -4.39 5.05
N ILE A 149 4.91 -4.55 5.09
CA ILE A 149 3.92 -3.48 4.93
C ILE A 149 3.24 -3.30 6.28
N PRO A 150 3.45 -2.18 6.98
CA PRO A 150 2.88 -1.97 8.31
C PRO A 150 1.35 -1.91 8.25
N HIS A 151 0.69 -2.52 9.24
CA HIS A 151 -0.75 -2.40 9.43
C HIS A 151 -1.14 -1.01 9.93
N GLN A 152 -2.39 -0.60 9.66
CA GLN A 152 -2.99 0.66 10.11
C GLN A 152 -2.16 1.89 9.69
N LYS A 153 -1.55 1.80 8.52
CA LYS A 153 -0.73 2.84 7.91
C LYS A 153 -1.08 2.97 6.43
N MET A 154 -0.76 4.12 5.86
CA MET A 154 -0.81 4.34 4.42
C MET A 154 0.57 4.04 3.81
N THR A 155 0.68 2.94 3.08
CA THR A 155 1.87 2.53 2.35
C THR A 155 1.73 2.87 0.88
N VAL A 156 2.72 3.52 0.30
CA VAL A 156 2.77 3.81 -1.13
C VAL A 156 3.84 2.95 -1.80
N ILE A 157 3.48 2.27 -2.89
CA ILE A 157 4.40 1.54 -3.75
C ILE A 157 4.71 2.43 -4.95
N THR A 158 5.98 2.80 -5.09
CA THR A 158 6.50 3.71 -6.13
C THR A 158 7.47 2.99 -7.05
N GLY A 159 7.98 3.70 -8.05
CA GLY A 159 8.96 3.22 -9.01
C GLY A 159 8.54 3.47 -10.46
N LEU A 160 9.45 3.21 -11.39
CA LEU A 160 9.24 3.41 -12.82
C LEU A 160 8.08 2.53 -13.35
N SER A 161 7.54 2.91 -14.51
CA SER A 161 6.56 2.06 -15.21
C SER A 161 7.17 0.70 -15.53
N GLY A 162 6.43 -0.39 -15.24
CA GLY A 162 6.94 -1.75 -15.43
C GLY A 162 7.91 -2.25 -14.35
N SER A 163 8.15 -1.52 -13.24
CA SER A 163 9.03 -1.98 -12.16
C SER A 163 8.42 -3.05 -11.25
N GLY A 164 7.19 -3.50 -11.49
CA GLY A 164 6.54 -4.57 -10.70
C GLY A 164 5.56 -4.08 -9.63
N LYS A 165 5.22 -2.78 -9.58
CA LYS A 165 4.30 -2.20 -8.57
C LYS A 165 2.96 -2.90 -8.53
N SER A 166 2.29 -3.03 -9.67
CA SER A 166 0.99 -3.70 -9.78
C SER A 166 1.10 -5.18 -9.48
N SER A 167 2.22 -5.84 -9.86
CA SER A 167 2.47 -7.23 -9.51
C SER A 167 2.56 -7.41 -7.99
N LEU A 168 3.29 -6.56 -7.29
CA LEU A 168 3.39 -6.63 -5.84
C LEU A 168 2.03 -6.35 -5.17
N ALA A 169 1.32 -5.28 -5.58
CA ALA A 169 0.06 -4.87 -4.97
C ALA A 169 -1.08 -5.85 -5.28
N PHE A 170 -1.30 -6.17 -6.56
CA PHE A 170 -2.52 -6.87 -6.98
C PHE A 170 -2.31 -8.36 -7.15
N ASP A 171 -1.20 -8.81 -7.76
CA ASP A 171 -0.99 -10.25 -7.94
C ASP A 171 -0.57 -10.92 -6.63
N ILE A 172 0.30 -10.29 -5.81
CA ILE A 172 0.76 -10.86 -4.55
C ILE A 172 -0.19 -10.51 -3.40
N ILE A 173 -0.33 -9.22 -3.02
CA ILE A 173 -1.05 -8.83 -1.80
C ILE A 173 -2.54 -9.11 -1.95
N TYR A 174 -3.17 -8.57 -2.98
CA TYR A 174 -4.61 -8.76 -3.19
C TYR A 174 -4.94 -10.22 -3.51
N GLY A 175 -4.17 -10.84 -4.42
CA GLY A 175 -4.37 -12.24 -4.82
C GLY A 175 -4.29 -13.20 -3.63
N GLU A 176 -3.28 -13.07 -2.77
CA GLU A 176 -3.12 -13.93 -1.58
C GLU A 176 -4.18 -13.62 -0.51
N GLY A 177 -4.53 -12.35 -0.30
CA GLY A 177 -5.60 -11.94 0.61
C GLY A 177 -6.96 -12.51 0.21
N GLN A 178 -7.31 -12.43 -1.07
CA GLN A 178 -8.53 -13.06 -1.61
C GLN A 178 -8.49 -14.58 -1.51
N ARG A 179 -7.37 -15.21 -1.89
CA ARG A 179 -7.25 -16.66 -1.83
C ARG A 179 -7.51 -17.19 -0.42
N ARG A 180 -6.91 -16.59 0.61
CA ARG A 180 -7.12 -16.99 2.01
C ARG A 180 -8.55 -16.76 2.48
N TYR A 181 -9.15 -15.65 2.06
CA TYR A 181 -10.56 -15.41 2.36
C TYR A 181 -11.45 -16.51 1.77
N LEU A 182 -11.25 -16.86 0.49
CA LEU A 182 -12.02 -17.89 -0.18
C LEU A 182 -11.78 -19.29 0.43
N GLU A 183 -10.57 -19.60 0.86
CA GLU A 183 -10.25 -20.84 1.56
C GLU A 183 -10.93 -20.95 2.94
N SER A 184 -11.22 -19.84 3.60
CA SER A 184 -11.95 -19.80 4.87
C SER A 184 -13.44 -20.08 4.72
N LEU A 185 -14.00 -19.98 3.50
CA LEU A 185 -15.40 -20.28 3.23
C LEU A 185 -15.68 -21.78 3.31
N ASN A 186 -16.95 -22.13 3.58
CA ASN A 186 -17.36 -23.53 3.61
C ASN A 186 -17.24 -24.20 2.21
N ALA A 187 -17.18 -25.54 2.19
CA ALA A 187 -16.97 -26.31 0.96
C ALA A 187 -18.05 -26.07 -0.10
N TYR A 188 -19.29 -25.78 0.31
CA TYR A 188 -20.39 -25.50 -0.61
C TYR A 188 -20.20 -24.16 -1.34
N ALA A 189 -19.85 -23.09 -0.60
CA ALA A 189 -19.59 -21.77 -1.21
C ALA A 189 -18.40 -21.81 -2.16
N ARG A 190 -17.36 -22.59 -1.85
CA ARG A 190 -16.16 -22.74 -2.71
C ARG A 190 -16.45 -23.35 -4.08
N GLN A 191 -17.49 -24.15 -4.25
CA GLN A 191 -17.86 -24.76 -5.53
C GLN A 191 -18.32 -23.74 -6.57
N PHE A 192 -18.79 -22.57 -6.14
CA PHE A 192 -19.33 -21.52 -7.02
C PHE A 192 -18.33 -20.39 -7.29
N ILE A 193 -17.15 -20.42 -6.68
CA ILE A 193 -16.19 -19.32 -6.75
C ILE A 193 -14.88 -19.83 -7.36
N HIS A 194 -14.42 -19.13 -8.39
CA HIS A 194 -13.13 -19.45 -8.99
C HIS A 194 -12.00 -18.92 -8.10
N ILE A 195 -11.25 -19.82 -7.47
CA ILE A 195 -10.05 -19.46 -6.72
C ILE A 195 -8.94 -19.18 -7.74
N GLY A 196 -8.38 -17.96 -7.73
CA GLY A 196 -7.27 -17.58 -8.58
C GLY A 196 -6.04 -18.48 -8.39
N LYS A 197 -5.13 -18.45 -9.35
CA LYS A 197 -3.84 -19.15 -9.26
C LYS A 197 -3.09 -18.63 -8.01
N LYS A 198 -2.43 -19.55 -7.29
CA LYS A 198 -1.51 -19.15 -6.21
C LYS A 198 -0.36 -18.33 -6.81
N PRO A 199 -0.08 -17.12 -6.32
CA PRO A 199 1.03 -16.32 -6.81
C PRO A 199 2.38 -16.98 -6.50
N ASP A 200 3.39 -16.67 -7.31
CA ASP A 200 4.77 -17.13 -7.09
C ASP A 200 5.44 -16.33 -5.99
N VAL A 201 5.24 -16.80 -4.78
CA VAL A 201 5.80 -16.25 -3.54
C VAL A 201 6.07 -17.37 -2.55
N ASP A 202 7.19 -17.31 -1.83
CA ASP A 202 7.52 -18.35 -0.85
C ASP A 202 6.57 -18.30 0.34
N ALA A 203 6.32 -17.11 0.89
CA ALA A 203 5.38 -16.93 2.01
C ALA A 203 4.82 -15.51 2.08
N VAL A 204 3.56 -15.41 2.53
CA VAL A 204 2.93 -14.15 2.94
C VAL A 204 2.32 -14.37 4.33
N TYR A 205 2.69 -13.52 5.29
CA TYR A 205 2.18 -13.59 6.66
C TYR A 205 1.39 -12.32 7.00
N GLY A 206 0.46 -12.42 7.95
CA GLY A 206 -0.27 -11.27 8.48
C GLY A 206 -1.21 -10.60 7.48
N ILE A 207 -1.58 -11.27 6.38
CA ILE A 207 -2.50 -10.71 5.40
C ILE A 207 -3.94 -11.05 5.75
N PRO A 208 -4.79 -10.08 6.03
CA PRO A 208 -6.23 -10.25 6.17
C PRO A 208 -6.94 -10.18 4.80
N PRO A 209 -8.26 -10.43 4.74
CA PRO A 209 -9.04 -10.25 3.52
C PRO A 209 -8.88 -8.84 2.95
N ALA A 210 -8.52 -8.75 1.67
CA ALA A 210 -8.18 -7.51 0.99
C ALA A 210 -9.29 -7.03 0.05
N VAL A 211 -9.40 -5.71 -0.11
CA VAL A 211 -10.31 -5.04 -1.06
C VAL A 211 -9.49 -4.21 -2.04
N ALA A 212 -9.71 -4.40 -3.35
CA ALA A 212 -9.13 -3.57 -4.40
C ALA A 212 -10.18 -2.59 -4.96
N ILE A 213 -9.73 -1.37 -5.28
CA ILE A 213 -10.57 -0.26 -5.77
C ILE A 213 -9.93 0.35 -7.02
#